data_079f328f12efbf787bd1ed282f2c92f7
#
_entry.id   079f328f12efbf787bd1ed282f2c92f7
#
_cell.length_a   1.000
_cell.length_b   1.000
_cell.length_c   1.000
_cell.angle_alpha   90.00
_cell.angle_beta   90.00
_cell.angle_gamma   90.00
#
_symmetry.space_group_name_H-M   'P 1'
#
loop_
_entity.id
_entity.type
_entity.pdbx_description
1 polymer ?
#
loop_
_entity_poly.entity_id
_entity_poly.type
_entity_poly.pdbx_seq_one_letter_code
_entity_poly.pdbx_strand_id
1 'polypeptide(L)'
;MARTPHKVPLLADTSRQRALDYFVEGGAAPLLLKSNAISTVHRSVPLDLVLVPVMEGGRVVGLSIHAGLWTSAALASPPHEVPVLRTRLAALQAKFGFDPRGHTGKALTHALTALPHDLVTAFPPEALEQLALTAMSLADRPRPELVLIRSVLQRHLFAFVWLPRDELTTARRVAIGDMRGEAANGSIHSPATTGAECRRRLPTHR
;
A
#
# COMPACT_ATOMS: atom_id res chain seq x y z
N MET A 1 35.27 -20.19 -11.69
CA MET A 1 34.58 -20.11 -10.40
C MET A 1 33.25 -19.36 -10.62
N ALA A 2 32.12 -20.06 -10.63
CA ALA A 2 30.81 -19.47 -10.75
C ALA A 2 30.44 -18.82 -9.42
N ARG A 3 30.23 -17.50 -9.43
CA ARG A 3 29.69 -16.78 -8.28
C ARG A 3 28.25 -17.26 -8.03
N THR A 4 28.04 -17.94 -6.92
CA THR A 4 26.68 -18.23 -6.43
C THR A 4 25.93 -16.91 -6.28
N PRO A 5 24.78 -16.72 -6.92
CA PRO A 5 24.02 -15.47 -6.77
C PRO A 5 23.62 -15.35 -5.30
N HIS A 6 24.05 -14.26 -4.64
CA HIS A 6 23.58 -13.92 -3.30
C HIS A 6 22.05 -13.78 -3.36
N LYS A 7 21.37 -14.76 -2.83
CA LYS A 7 19.91 -14.74 -2.73
C LYS A 7 19.53 -13.67 -1.72
N VAL A 8 19.01 -12.53 -2.19
CA VAL A 8 18.50 -11.49 -1.31
C VAL A 8 17.39 -12.10 -0.45
N PRO A 9 17.48 -12.05 0.89
CA PRO A 9 16.46 -12.62 1.74
C PRO A 9 15.11 -11.90 1.52
N LEU A 10 14.02 -12.64 1.51
CA LEU A 10 12.66 -12.08 1.39
C LEU A 10 12.40 -11.01 2.46
N LEU A 11 12.91 -11.23 3.65
CA LEU A 11 12.78 -10.35 4.80
C LEU A 11 14.09 -10.39 5.59
N ALA A 12 14.67 -9.22 5.86
CA ALA A 12 15.88 -9.10 6.68
C ALA A 12 15.57 -9.52 8.13
N ASP A 13 16.57 -10.04 8.85
CA ASP A 13 16.41 -10.55 10.22
C ASP A 13 15.86 -9.50 11.18
N THR A 14 16.31 -8.25 11.07
CA THR A 14 15.78 -7.13 11.87
C THR A 14 14.29 -6.88 11.61
N SER A 15 13.83 -7.06 10.38
CA SER A 15 12.42 -6.92 10.01
C SER A 15 11.60 -8.13 10.46
N ARG A 16 12.22 -9.32 10.45
CA ARG A 16 11.60 -10.54 11.00
C ARG A 16 11.36 -10.40 12.48
N GLN A 17 12.35 -9.90 13.22
CA GLN A 17 12.22 -9.68 14.66
C GLN A 17 11.13 -8.65 14.96
N ARG A 18 11.11 -7.51 14.27
CA ARG A 18 10.04 -6.50 14.42
C ARG A 18 8.64 -7.05 14.10
N ALA A 19 8.52 -7.97 13.15
CA ALA A 19 7.24 -8.62 12.85
C ALA A 19 6.81 -9.60 13.97
N LEU A 20 7.77 -10.30 14.57
CA LEU A 20 7.50 -11.12 15.75
C LEU A 20 7.05 -10.26 16.93
N ASP A 21 7.78 -9.20 17.24
CA ASP A 21 7.46 -8.26 18.32
C ASP A 21 6.06 -7.66 18.10
N TYR A 22 5.73 -7.23 16.88
CA TYR A 22 4.41 -6.73 16.51
C TYR A 22 3.29 -7.72 16.88
N PHE A 23 3.46 -9.01 16.60
CA PHE A 23 2.43 -10.01 16.95
C PHE A 23 2.43 -10.37 18.42
N VAL A 24 3.58 -10.38 19.08
CA VAL A 24 3.68 -10.58 20.54
C VAL A 24 2.98 -9.46 21.29
N GLU A 25 3.04 -8.24 20.79
CA GLU A 25 2.35 -7.05 21.32
C GLU A 25 0.85 -7.01 20.98
N GLY A 26 0.32 -8.04 20.32
CA GLY A 26 -1.11 -8.14 19.98
C GLY A 26 -1.48 -7.53 18.63
N GLY A 27 -0.51 -7.31 17.77
CA GLY A 27 -0.74 -6.80 16.42
C GLY A 27 -1.66 -7.70 15.59
N ALA A 28 -2.51 -7.10 14.77
CA ALA A 28 -3.51 -7.82 13.99
C ALA A 28 -2.88 -8.64 12.84
N ALA A 29 -3.38 -9.85 12.66
CA ALA A 29 -3.05 -10.70 11.51
C ALA A 29 -4.10 -10.56 10.39
N PRO A 30 -3.71 -10.71 9.11
CA PRO A 30 -2.33 -10.84 8.61
C PRO A 30 -1.59 -9.49 8.56
N LEU A 31 -0.27 -9.51 8.72
CA LEU A 31 0.59 -8.37 8.48
C LEU A 31 1.10 -8.40 7.03
N LEU A 32 0.82 -7.35 6.27
CA LEU A 32 1.25 -7.23 4.87
C LEU A 32 2.44 -6.27 4.77
N LEU A 33 3.48 -6.70 4.04
CA LEU A 33 4.72 -5.95 3.87
C LEU A 33 5.22 -6.05 2.42
N LYS A 34 6.03 -5.08 2.00
CA LYS A 34 6.85 -5.20 0.79
C LYS A 34 8.19 -5.87 1.13
N SER A 35 8.61 -6.82 0.32
CA SER A 35 9.91 -7.50 0.42
C SER A 35 11.05 -6.60 -0.05
N ASN A 36 12.28 -6.93 0.35
CA ASN A 36 13.49 -6.40 -0.29
C ASN A 36 13.82 -7.14 -1.60
N ALA A 37 13.26 -8.32 -1.81
CA ALA A 37 13.45 -9.08 -3.02
C ALA A 37 12.53 -8.56 -4.14
N ILE A 38 13.12 -8.33 -5.30
CA ILE A 38 12.40 -7.94 -6.51
C ILE A 38 11.97 -9.20 -7.25
N SER A 39 10.73 -9.22 -7.70
CA SER A 39 10.24 -10.28 -8.58
C SER A 39 10.99 -10.28 -9.91
N THR A 40 11.37 -11.47 -10.36
CA THR A 40 11.94 -11.70 -11.70
C THR A 40 10.91 -12.29 -12.68
N VAL A 41 9.68 -12.48 -12.22
CA VAL A 41 8.58 -13.07 -12.98
C VAL A 41 7.53 -12.01 -13.25
N HIS A 42 7.10 -11.85 -14.49
CA HIS A 42 6.09 -10.89 -14.99
C HIS A 42 6.42 -9.41 -14.81
N ARG A 43 6.74 -8.95 -13.61
CA ARG A 43 7.02 -7.53 -13.31
C ARG A 43 8.20 -7.41 -12.35
N SER A 44 9.12 -6.50 -12.64
CA SER A 44 10.25 -6.18 -11.75
C SER A 44 9.80 -5.23 -10.65
N VAL A 45 9.05 -5.74 -9.69
CA VAL A 45 8.55 -5.00 -8.52
C VAL A 45 8.86 -5.77 -7.24
N PRO A 46 8.95 -5.09 -6.08
CA PRO A 46 9.08 -5.77 -4.80
C PRO A 46 7.96 -6.78 -4.57
N LEU A 47 8.30 -7.98 -4.11
CA LEU A 47 7.32 -8.99 -3.74
C LEU A 47 6.47 -8.50 -2.56
N ASP A 48 5.20 -8.89 -2.56
CA ASP A 48 4.32 -8.74 -1.41
C ASP A 48 4.51 -9.91 -0.46
N LEU A 49 4.61 -9.61 0.83
CA LEU A 49 4.71 -10.58 1.90
C LEU A 49 3.45 -10.54 2.75
N VAL A 50 2.86 -11.70 2.97
CA VAL A 50 1.78 -11.89 3.94
C VAL A 50 2.36 -12.69 5.10
N LEU A 51 2.42 -12.08 6.27
CA LEU A 51 2.95 -12.68 7.49
C LEU A 51 1.79 -13.05 8.42
N VAL A 52 1.83 -14.29 8.90
CA VAL A 52 0.86 -14.81 9.86
C VAL A 52 1.62 -15.38 11.05
N PRO A 53 1.23 -15.07 12.29
CA PRO A 53 1.88 -15.63 13.46
C PRO A 53 1.59 -17.12 13.57
N VAL A 54 2.60 -17.91 13.91
CA VAL A 54 2.46 -19.31 14.30
C VAL A 54 2.25 -19.34 15.82
N MET A 55 1.15 -19.95 16.24
CA MET A 55 0.74 -19.97 17.65
C MET A 55 0.87 -21.36 18.24
N GLU A 56 1.49 -21.45 19.42
CA GLU A 56 1.51 -22.66 20.25
C GLU A 56 1.17 -22.31 21.70
N GLY A 57 0.18 -22.98 22.27
CA GLY A 57 -0.27 -22.72 23.63
C GLY A 57 -0.66 -21.25 23.90
N GLY A 58 -1.19 -20.56 22.90
CA GLY A 58 -1.57 -19.14 23.01
C GLY A 58 -0.40 -18.15 22.87
N ARG A 59 0.81 -18.63 22.58
CA ARG A 59 2.00 -17.78 22.39
C ARG A 59 2.44 -17.78 20.94
N VAL A 60 2.96 -16.64 20.46
CA VAL A 60 3.60 -16.55 19.16
C VAL A 60 4.96 -17.22 19.23
N VAL A 61 5.15 -18.30 18.46
CA VAL A 61 6.40 -19.07 18.40
C VAL A 61 7.17 -18.88 17.11
N GLY A 62 6.53 -18.27 16.10
CA GLY A 62 7.16 -18.08 14.81
C GLY A 62 6.30 -17.28 13.81
N LEU A 63 6.78 -17.19 12.61
CA LEU A 63 6.09 -16.53 11.48
C LEU A 63 5.96 -17.49 10.31
N SER A 64 4.76 -17.61 9.77
CA SER A 64 4.53 -18.13 8.42
C SER A 64 4.59 -16.98 7.44
N ILE A 65 5.48 -17.06 6.43
CA ILE A 65 5.73 -15.98 5.46
C ILE A 65 5.35 -16.49 4.08
N HIS A 66 4.36 -15.85 3.48
CA HIS A 66 3.89 -16.12 2.13
C HIS A 66 4.33 -14.97 1.23
N ALA A 67 5.02 -15.27 0.14
CA ALA A 67 5.51 -14.28 -0.83
C ALA A 67 4.79 -14.43 -2.16
N GLY A 68 4.44 -13.31 -2.79
CA GLY A 68 3.77 -13.31 -4.09
C GLY A 68 3.69 -11.93 -4.72
N LEU A 69 2.87 -11.83 -5.75
CA LEU A 69 2.50 -10.58 -6.40
C LEU A 69 0.98 -10.51 -6.48
N TRP A 70 0.44 -9.32 -6.27
CA TRP A 70 -0.96 -9.08 -6.57
C TRP A 70 -1.21 -9.24 -8.07
N THR A 71 -2.26 -9.97 -8.41
CA THR A 71 -2.70 -10.07 -9.80
C THR A 71 -3.37 -8.76 -10.26
N SER A 72 -3.38 -8.52 -11.57
CA SER A 72 -4.08 -7.35 -12.12
C SER A 72 -5.57 -7.36 -11.80
N ALA A 73 -6.19 -8.54 -11.74
CA ALA A 73 -7.57 -8.70 -11.33
C ALA A 73 -7.77 -8.26 -9.88
N ALA A 74 -6.92 -8.72 -8.95
CA ALA A 74 -7.01 -8.34 -7.54
C ALA A 74 -6.78 -6.83 -7.30
N LEU A 75 -5.87 -6.22 -8.08
CA LEU A 75 -5.63 -4.77 -8.02
C LEU A 75 -6.78 -3.94 -8.60
N ALA A 76 -7.58 -4.52 -9.50
CA ALA A 76 -8.73 -3.87 -10.12
C ALA A 76 -10.05 -4.18 -9.39
N SER A 77 -10.06 -5.13 -8.46
CA SER A 77 -11.25 -5.51 -7.70
C SER A 77 -11.73 -4.35 -6.81
N PRO A 78 -13.03 -4.14 -6.67
CA PRO A 78 -13.53 -3.13 -5.74
C PRO A 78 -13.19 -3.49 -4.28
N PRO A 79 -12.99 -2.50 -3.39
CA PRO A 79 -12.53 -2.72 -2.01
C PRO A 79 -13.37 -3.72 -1.20
N HIS A 80 -14.67 -3.82 -1.48
CA HIS A 80 -15.56 -4.75 -0.77
C HIS A 80 -15.35 -6.23 -1.17
N GLU A 81 -14.67 -6.51 -2.27
CA GLU A 81 -14.30 -7.85 -2.71
C GLU A 81 -12.92 -8.28 -2.19
N VAL A 82 -12.08 -7.33 -1.77
CA VAL A 82 -10.74 -7.61 -1.23
C VAL A 82 -10.84 -7.82 0.28
N PRO A 83 -10.51 -9.00 0.84
CA PRO A 83 -10.80 -9.34 2.24
C PRO A 83 -10.36 -8.30 3.27
N VAL A 84 -9.11 -7.86 3.24
CA VAL A 84 -8.57 -6.87 4.17
C VAL A 84 -9.23 -5.50 3.97
N LEU A 85 -9.38 -5.05 2.72
CA LEU A 85 -10.00 -3.76 2.41
C LEU A 85 -11.48 -3.74 2.74
N ARG A 86 -12.18 -4.85 2.54
CA ARG A 86 -13.61 -5.00 2.92
C ARG A 86 -13.82 -4.73 4.41
N THR A 87 -13.00 -5.34 5.26
CA THR A 87 -13.08 -5.14 6.71
C THR A 87 -12.78 -3.69 7.09
N ARG A 88 -11.77 -3.10 6.48
CA ARG A 88 -11.39 -1.69 6.71
C ARG A 88 -12.45 -0.71 6.21
N LEU A 89 -13.00 -0.95 5.03
CA LEU A 89 -14.11 -0.16 4.49
C LEU A 89 -15.31 -0.17 5.43
N ALA A 90 -15.71 -1.36 5.90
CA ALA A 90 -16.83 -1.50 6.84
C ALA A 90 -16.55 -0.77 8.17
N ALA A 91 -15.32 -0.86 8.69
CA ALA A 91 -14.92 -0.15 9.91
C ALA A 91 -14.99 1.39 9.73
N LEU A 92 -14.52 1.92 8.59
CA LEU A 92 -14.59 3.35 8.30
C LEU A 92 -16.05 3.83 8.13
N GLN A 93 -16.89 3.05 7.42
CA GLN A 93 -18.30 3.36 7.26
C GLN A 93 -19.01 3.41 8.61
N ALA A 94 -18.76 2.44 9.49
CA ALA A 94 -19.33 2.40 10.83
C ALA A 94 -18.83 3.57 11.71
N LYS A 95 -17.52 3.85 11.67
CA LYS A 95 -16.91 4.94 12.45
C LYS A 95 -17.50 6.31 12.14
N PHE A 96 -17.76 6.59 10.86
CA PHE A 96 -18.28 7.88 10.41
C PHE A 96 -19.80 7.91 10.22
N GLY A 97 -20.49 6.80 10.44
CA GLY A 97 -21.92 6.69 10.21
C GLY A 97 -22.30 6.84 8.72
N PHE A 98 -21.42 6.45 7.81
CA PHE A 98 -21.68 6.55 6.37
C PHE A 98 -22.53 5.38 5.90
N ASP A 99 -23.75 5.66 5.43
CA ASP A 99 -24.58 4.64 4.76
C ASP A 99 -23.85 4.16 3.49
N PRO A 100 -23.53 2.85 3.38
CA PRO A 100 -22.87 2.29 2.19
C PRO A 100 -23.58 2.59 0.87
N ARG A 101 -24.90 2.75 0.89
CA ARG A 101 -25.73 3.07 -0.29
C ARG A 101 -25.90 4.56 -0.51
N GLY A 102 -25.59 5.37 0.50
CA GLY A 102 -25.66 6.83 0.46
C GLY A 102 -24.52 7.45 -0.35
N HIS A 103 -24.61 8.74 -0.60
CA HIS A 103 -23.60 9.49 -1.37
C HIS A 103 -22.20 9.40 -0.73
N THR A 104 -22.10 9.64 0.57
CA THR A 104 -20.82 9.65 1.31
C THR A 104 -20.19 8.25 1.39
N GLY A 105 -21.00 7.19 1.59
CA GLY A 105 -20.52 5.81 1.58
C GLY A 105 -19.98 5.39 0.20
N LYS A 106 -20.64 5.81 -0.87
CA LYS A 106 -20.16 5.59 -2.25
C LYS A 106 -18.88 6.39 -2.52
N ALA A 107 -18.79 7.64 -2.07
CA ALA A 107 -17.60 8.47 -2.20
C ALA A 107 -16.40 7.85 -1.48
N LEU A 108 -16.58 7.32 -0.25
CA LEU A 108 -15.56 6.58 0.48
C LEU A 108 -15.10 5.33 -0.30
N THR A 109 -16.04 4.54 -0.81
CA THR A 109 -15.72 3.35 -1.61
C THR A 109 -14.92 3.72 -2.85
N HIS A 110 -15.31 4.79 -3.55
CA HIS A 110 -14.60 5.30 -4.72
C HIS A 110 -13.19 5.79 -4.37
N ALA A 111 -13.03 6.53 -3.27
CA ALA A 111 -11.74 6.99 -2.79
C ALA A 111 -10.78 5.82 -2.52
N LEU A 112 -11.26 4.76 -1.86
CA LEU A 112 -10.46 3.55 -1.63
C LEU A 112 -10.16 2.78 -2.91
N THR A 113 -11.08 2.76 -3.88
CA THR A 113 -10.86 2.11 -5.20
C THR A 113 -9.76 2.81 -5.99
N ALA A 114 -9.62 4.13 -5.83
CA ALA A 114 -8.59 4.91 -6.52
C ALA A 114 -7.18 4.73 -5.94
N LEU A 115 -7.06 4.19 -4.72
CA LEU A 115 -5.78 3.95 -4.07
C LEU A 115 -5.18 2.60 -4.48
N PRO A 116 -3.83 2.47 -4.55
CA PRO A 116 -3.17 1.21 -4.87
C PRO A 116 -3.42 0.17 -3.77
N HIS A 117 -4.18 -0.87 -4.05
CA HIS A 117 -4.60 -1.87 -3.06
C HIS A 117 -3.44 -2.61 -2.39
N ASP A 118 -2.39 -2.90 -3.14
CA ASP A 118 -1.18 -3.55 -2.64
C ASP A 118 -0.39 -2.71 -1.63
N LEU A 119 -0.55 -1.38 -1.69
CA LEU A 119 0.04 -0.47 -0.72
C LEU A 119 -0.89 -0.24 0.48
N VAL A 120 -2.15 0.11 0.22
CA VAL A 120 -3.07 0.50 1.30
C VAL A 120 -3.44 -0.66 2.23
N THR A 121 -3.36 -1.91 1.76
CA THR A 121 -3.52 -3.08 2.63
C THR A 121 -2.39 -3.23 3.65
N ALA A 122 -1.21 -2.67 3.36
CA ALA A 122 -0.05 -2.70 4.25
C ALA A 122 0.01 -1.52 5.24
N PHE A 123 -0.96 -0.60 5.20
CA PHE A 123 -0.97 0.58 6.07
C PHE A 123 -1.69 0.32 7.38
N PRO A 124 -1.33 1.05 8.46
CA PRO A 124 -2.13 1.06 9.68
C PRO A 124 -3.53 1.65 9.38
N PRO A 125 -4.56 1.26 10.17
CA PRO A 125 -5.94 1.72 9.95
C PRO A 125 -6.08 3.25 9.92
N GLU A 126 -5.37 3.97 10.78
CA GLU A 126 -5.41 5.42 10.91
C GLU A 126 -4.85 6.11 9.65
N ALA A 127 -3.82 5.54 9.07
CA ALA A 127 -3.24 6.05 7.82
C ALA A 127 -4.19 5.87 6.63
N LEU A 128 -4.90 4.74 6.57
CA LEU A 128 -5.90 4.50 5.55
C LEU A 128 -7.09 5.46 5.70
N GLU A 129 -7.52 5.72 6.93
CA GLU A 129 -8.54 6.71 7.24
C GLU A 129 -8.14 8.11 6.74
N GLN A 130 -6.94 8.55 7.10
CA GLN A 130 -6.40 9.83 6.63
C GLN A 130 -6.40 9.94 5.12
N LEU A 131 -5.89 8.91 4.41
CA LEU A 131 -5.87 8.88 2.96
C LEU A 131 -7.26 8.93 2.34
N ALA A 132 -8.20 8.14 2.85
CA ALA A 132 -9.55 8.07 2.33
C ALA A 132 -10.27 9.42 2.48
N LEU A 133 -10.21 10.04 3.66
CA LEU A 133 -10.82 11.34 3.91
C LEU A 133 -10.17 12.45 3.09
N THR A 134 -8.84 12.42 2.95
CA THR A 134 -8.12 13.36 2.07
C THR A 134 -8.59 13.20 0.63
N ALA A 135 -8.63 11.99 0.10
CA ALA A 135 -9.05 11.72 -1.27
C ALA A 135 -10.51 12.17 -1.51
N MET A 136 -11.41 11.93 -0.55
CA MET A 136 -12.80 12.41 -0.62
C MET A 136 -12.87 13.94 -0.65
N SER A 137 -12.14 14.62 0.23
CA SER A 137 -12.13 16.09 0.30
C SER A 137 -11.59 16.74 -0.98
N LEU A 138 -10.64 16.08 -1.64
CA LEU A 138 -10.01 16.57 -2.87
C LEU A 138 -10.85 16.28 -4.12
N ALA A 139 -11.78 15.33 -4.06
CA ALA A 139 -12.75 15.10 -5.13
C ALA A 139 -13.70 16.31 -5.28
N ASP A 140 -14.09 16.93 -4.17
CA ASP A 140 -14.98 18.09 -4.16
C ASP A 140 -14.22 19.42 -4.37
N ARG A 141 -13.00 19.51 -3.85
CA ARG A 141 -12.17 20.74 -3.89
C ARG A 141 -10.73 20.37 -4.24
N PRO A 142 -10.41 20.21 -5.53
CA PRO A 142 -9.06 19.89 -5.97
C PRO A 142 -8.05 20.97 -5.53
N ARG A 143 -6.99 20.53 -4.85
CA ARG A 143 -5.85 21.37 -4.43
C ARG A 143 -4.61 20.51 -4.32
N PRO A 144 -3.40 21.10 -4.35
CA PRO A 144 -2.20 20.38 -3.99
C PRO A 144 -2.29 19.87 -2.55
N GLU A 145 -1.99 18.59 -2.34
CA GLU A 145 -1.99 17.97 -1.01
C GLU A 145 -0.91 16.91 -0.95
N LEU A 146 -0.26 16.77 0.22
CA LEU A 146 0.76 15.76 0.50
C LEU A 146 0.40 15.01 1.78
N VAL A 147 0.33 13.69 1.68
CA VAL A 147 0.20 12.81 2.85
C VAL A 147 1.40 11.86 2.90
N LEU A 148 2.08 11.83 4.03
CA LEU A 148 3.21 10.95 4.29
C LEU A 148 2.79 9.83 5.25
N ILE A 149 3.03 8.59 4.87
CA ILE A 149 2.66 7.41 5.65
C ILE A 149 3.86 6.52 5.86
N ARG A 150 4.10 6.13 7.11
CA ARG A 150 5.06 5.08 7.44
C ARG A 150 4.37 3.72 7.42
N SER A 151 5.03 2.72 6.83
CA SER A 151 4.57 1.33 6.93
C SER A 151 4.55 0.86 8.40
N VAL A 152 3.75 -0.17 8.72
CA VAL A 152 3.57 -0.70 10.07
C VAL A 152 4.90 -0.97 10.78
N LEU A 153 5.87 -1.60 10.11
CA LEU A 153 7.20 -1.84 10.67
C LEU A 153 8.20 -0.70 10.41
N GLN A 154 7.73 0.48 10.02
CA GLN A 154 8.54 1.69 9.75
C GLN A 154 9.68 1.49 8.73
N ARG A 155 9.54 0.51 7.83
CA ARG A 155 10.56 0.19 6.82
C ARG A 155 10.50 1.09 5.60
N HIS A 156 9.33 1.59 5.29
CA HIS A 156 9.07 2.41 4.10
C HIS A 156 8.31 3.67 4.47
N LEU A 157 8.64 4.75 3.79
CA LEU A 157 7.88 5.99 3.80
C LEU A 157 7.18 6.11 2.45
N PHE A 158 5.86 6.25 2.47
CA PHE A 158 5.04 6.47 1.29
C PHE A 158 4.61 7.93 1.24
N ALA A 159 4.76 8.56 0.09
CA ALA A 159 4.31 9.90 -0.17
C ALA A 159 3.18 9.87 -1.19
N PHE A 160 1.99 10.28 -0.79
CA PHE A 160 0.84 10.50 -1.64
C PHE A 160 0.75 11.98 -1.96
N VAL A 161 0.88 12.31 -3.25
CA VAL A 161 0.84 13.68 -3.74
C VAL A 161 -0.36 13.82 -4.66
N TRP A 162 -1.30 14.68 -4.30
CA TRP A 162 -2.40 15.06 -5.16
C TRP A 162 -2.10 16.42 -5.77
N LEU A 163 -2.40 16.55 -7.04
CA LEU A 163 -2.32 17.81 -7.78
C LEU A 163 -3.60 18.00 -8.58
N PRO A 164 -4.08 19.25 -8.72
CA PRO A 164 -5.09 19.57 -9.72
C PRO A 164 -4.66 19.09 -11.11
N ARG A 165 -5.64 18.75 -11.94
CA ARG A 165 -5.36 18.13 -13.26
C ARG A 165 -4.49 18.97 -14.17
N ASP A 166 -4.72 20.26 -14.20
CA ASP A 166 -3.97 21.26 -14.95
C ASP A 166 -2.52 21.42 -14.47
N GLU A 167 -2.27 21.05 -13.22
CA GLU A 167 -0.95 21.07 -12.61
C GLU A 167 -0.16 19.77 -12.79
N LEU A 168 -0.79 18.68 -13.20
CA LEU A 168 -0.17 17.36 -13.35
C LEU A 168 0.64 17.25 -14.64
N THR A 169 1.84 17.82 -14.66
CA THR A 169 2.78 17.74 -15.77
C THR A 169 3.86 16.68 -15.54
N THR A 170 4.47 16.20 -16.63
CA THR A 170 5.62 15.27 -16.55
C THR A 170 6.79 15.92 -15.80
N ALA A 171 7.06 17.20 -16.07
CA ALA A 171 8.13 17.93 -15.39
C ALA A 171 7.93 17.99 -13.87
N ARG A 172 6.72 18.33 -13.42
CA ARG A 172 6.40 18.33 -11.97
C ARG A 172 6.50 16.95 -11.36
N ARG A 173 6.05 15.91 -12.05
CA ARG A 173 6.17 14.53 -11.57
C ARG A 173 7.63 14.13 -11.36
N VAL A 174 8.51 14.47 -12.30
CA VAL A 174 9.95 14.23 -12.19
C VAL A 174 10.53 15.02 -11.02
N ALA A 175 10.28 16.33 -10.95
CA ALA A 175 10.78 17.18 -9.88
C ALA A 175 10.35 16.71 -8.47
N ILE A 176 9.09 16.29 -8.30
CA ILE A 176 8.60 15.70 -7.04
C ILE A 176 9.34 14.39 -6.73
N GLY A 177 9.62 13.58 -7.76
CA GLY A 177 10.41 12.35 -7.63
C GLY A 177 11.81 12.64 -7.10
N ASP A 178 12.51 13.57 -7.71
CA ASP A 178 13.88 13.97 -7.36
C ASP A 178 13.94 14.53 -5.93
N MET A 179 13.07 15.48 -5.58
CA MET A 179 12.98 16.05 -4.23
C MET A 179 12.75 14.98 -3.14
N ARG A 180 11.92 13.97 -3.42
CA ARG A 180 11.68 12.87 -2.48
C ARG A 180 12.90 11.98 -2.31
N GLY A 181 13.65 11.73 -3.38
CA GLY A 181 14.91 10.98 -3.35
C GLY A 181 15.95 11.67 -2.48
N GLU A 182 16.14 12.96 -2.68
CA GLU A 182 17.05 13.78 -1.89
C GLU A 182 16.64 13.87 -0.42
N ALA A 183 15.38 14.17 -0.14
CA ALA A 183 14.86 14.32 1.23
C ALA A 183 14.89 13.01 2.05
N ALA A 184 14.70 11.86 1.38
CA ALA A 184 14.70 10.56 2.04
C ALA A 184 16.10 9.96 2.23
N ASN A 185 17.12 10.54 1.64
CA ASN A 185 18.47 9.96 1.56
C ASN A 185 18.45 8.47 1.12
N GLY A 186 17.50 8.14 0.25
CA GLY A 186 17.15 6.78 -0.13
C GLY A 186 16.75 6.62 -1.58
N SER A 187 16.66 5.37 -2.03
CA SER A 187 16.21 5.04 -3.38
C SER A 187 14.69 5.05 -3.51
N ILE A 188 14.19 5.66 -4.58
CA ILE A 188 12.76 5.61 -4.95
C ILE A 188 12.51 4.31 -5.71
N HIS A 189 11.69 3.42 -5.16
CA HIS A 189 11.46 2.12 -5.77
C HIS A 189 10.35 2.06 -6.81
N SER A 190 9.42 2.99 -6.84
CA SER A 190 8.41 3.09 -7.92
C SER A 190 7.53 4.34 -7.76
N PRO A 191 7.54 5.29 -8.67
CA PRO A 191 6.50 6.30 -8.75
C PRO A 191 5.29 5.70 -9.49
N ALA A 192 4.30 5.22 -8.76
CA ALA A 192 3.00 4.94 -9.35
C ALA A 192 2.20 6.24 -9.42
N THR A 193 1.72 6.60 -10.61
CA THR A 193 0.81 7.73 -10.78
C THR A 193 -0.61 7.19 -10.79
N THR A 194 -1.39 7.50 -9.75
CA THR A 194 -2.82 7.19 -9.67
C THR A 194 -3.57 8.51 -9.74
N GLY A 195 -4.24 8.78 -10.85
CA GLY A 195 -5.15 9.92 -10.98
C GLY A 195 -6.59 9.43 -10.92
N ALA A 196 -7.52 10.28 -10.48
CA ALA A 196 -8.96 10.00 -10.54
C ALA A 196 -9.45 9.66 -11.97
N GLU A 197 -8.65 9.92 -12.99
CA GLU A 197 -8.87 9.57 -14.39
C GLU A 197 -7.85 8.57 -14.95
N CYS A 198 -6.96 7.98 -14.17
CA CYS A 198 -6.06 6.93 -14.65
C CYS A 198 -6.79 5.59 -14.86
N ARG A 199 -8.05 5.62 -15.32
CA ARG A 199 -8.70 4.52 -16.03
C ARG A 199 -8.21 4.44 -17.49
N ARG A 200 -7.02 4.89 -17.81
CA ARG A 200 -6.42 4.62 -19.11
C ARG A 200 -5.43 3.49 -18.97
N ARG A 201 -5.98 2.29 -19.32
CA ARG A 201 -5.30 1.17 -19.97
C ARG A 201 -3.80 1.14 -19.71
N LEU A 202 -3.40 0.17 -18.89
CA LEU A 202 -2.09 -0.44 -19.11
C LEU A 202 -1.94 -0.73 -20.61
N PRO A 203 -0.84 -0.32 -21.25
CA PRO A 203 -0.62 -0.68 -22.64
C PRO A 203 -0.57 -2.21 -22.72
N THR A 204 -1.51 -2.78 -23.45
CA THR A 204 -1.41 -4.13 -23.95
C THR A 204 -0.26 -4.14 -24.95
N HIS A 205 0.93 -4.50 -24.53
CA HIS A 205 1.96 -4.89 -25.48
C HIS A 205 1.55 -6.22 -26.08
N ARG A 206 1.27 -6.18 -27.39
CA ARG A 206 1.27 -7.35 -28.28
C ARG A 206 2.70 -7.91 -28.37
#